data_6a6befe1416921bc2bc6d9b10dd2594e
#
_entry.id   6a6befe1416921bc2bc6d9b10dd2594e
#
_cell.length_a   1.000
_cell.length_b   1.000
_cell.length_c   1.000
_cell.angle_alpha   90.00
_cell.angle_beta   90.00
_cell.angle_gamma   90.00
#
_symmetry.space_group_name_H-M   'P 1'
#
loop_
_entity.id
_entity.type
_entity.pdbx_description
1 polymer ?
#
loop_
_entity_poly.entity_id
_entity_poly.type
_entity_poly.pdbx_seq_one_letter_code
_entity_poly.pdbx_strand_id
1 'polypeptide(L)'
;MNDFNYRRRHSSTVQIGNVPLGGDNPIRIQSMTSTSTLDTDASVAQCRRIFDAGADYVRLTAQGVREAHNIGEIRAALHAAGYTKPLVADIHFNPKAAFEAAATTDKVRINPGNFVDAARTFKKLEYTDEEYAAELEKIRRAVVPFLAICREHHTAVRLGVNHGSLSDRIMSRYGDTPAGMVESAMEYLRIFREENFNDVAISIKASNTVIMVETVRRLVAEMDREDMHYPLHLGVTEAGDGEDGRIKSAVGIGTLLAEGIGDTVRVSLSEEPELEIPVALKLVDYITAREGHAPINGCFAKAYNRIAPERRPTNAVGSIGGQNVPVVATALSPADVAAIATKPDFFLSDVNWKAVDASDKSEGFSDDDVLLLTSHHANPVGEIEAFIHRLWDNGCKAPVVVRMSYDDANEEDVQVKAGADFGALLLNGLVDGIVLDAPNLPNNADAVAYSFGILQAARRRTTKTEYISCPSCGRTLYDLQHAVKEIKAATSHLKGLKIGIMGCIVNGPGEMADADYGYVGAAVGKVSLYKGKECVERNVPQDVALTHLIDLIKANGDWTEPKQ
;
A
#
# COMPACT_ATOMS: atom_id res chain seq x y z
N MET A 1 10.54 -10.45 23.68
CA MET A 1 9.40 -9.66 23.16
C MET A 1 8.20 -10.59 23.08
N ASN A 2 7.03 -10.11 23.42
CA ASN A 2 5.81 -10.90 23.28
C ASN A 2 5.29 -10.66 21.84
N ASP A 3 5.57 -11.57 20.95
CA ASP A 3 5.54 -11.37 19.50
C ASP A 3 4.14 -11.17 18.90
N PHE A 4 3.07 -11.57 19.61
CA PHE A 4 1.67 -11.54 19.10
C PHE A 4 0.81 -10.44 19.72
N ASN A 5 1.42 -9.58 20.55
CA ASN A 5 0.71 -8.50 21.22
C ASN A 5 0.85 -7.21 20.46
N TYR A 6 -0.28 -6.54 20.23
CA TYR A 6 -0.27 -5.23 19.59
C TYR A 6 0.46 -4.21 20.47
N ARG A 7 1.50 -3.64 19.91
CA ARG A 7 2.25 -2.54 20.50
C ARG A 7 2.89 -1.71 19.40
N ARG A 8 2.66 -0.43 19.42
CA ARG A 8 3.30 0.49 18.46
C ARG A 8 4.83 0.46 18.61
N ARG A 9 5.51 0.40 17.44
CA ARG A 9 6.96 0.59 17.38
C ARG A 9 7.30 1.99 17.89
N HIS A 10 8.27 2.07 18.78
CA HIS A 10 8.79 3.36 19.22
C HIS A 10 9.53 4.03 18.06
N SER A 11 9.12 5.25 17.70
CA SER A 11 9.77 6.09 16.70
C SER A 11 10.14 7.45 17.29
N SER A 12 11.08 8.15 16.68
CA SER A 12 11.41 9.52 17.07
C SER A 12 10.25 10.46 16.73
N THR A 13 10.07 11.51 17.53
CA THR A 13 9.12 12.56 17.23
C THR A 13 9.71 13.53 16.21
N VAL A 14 8.96 13.82 15.15
CA VAL A 14 9.28 14.80 14.10
C VAL A 14 8.25 15.92 14.15
N GLN A 15 8.70 17.15 14.28
CA GLN A 15 7.82 18.30 14.25
C GLN A 15 7.49 18.68 12.80
N ILE A 16 6.20 18.76 12.47
CA ILE A 16 5.72 19.16 11.15
C ILE A 16 4.71 20.28 11.35
N GLY A 17 5.12 21.52 11.13
CA GLY A 17 4.29 22.67 11.51
C GLY A 17 3.82 22.56 12.96
N ASN A 18 2.52 22.65 13.19
CA ASN A 18 1.89 22.50 14.50
C ASN A 18 1.37 21.08 14.81
N VAL A 19 1.63 20.08 13.94
CA VAL A 19 1.16 18.71 14.11
C VAL A 19 2.35 17.75 14.15
N PRO A 20 2.77 17.30 15.34
CA PRO A 20 3.90 16.37 15.50
C PRO A 20 3.55 14.96 15.01
N LEU A 21 4.57 14.23 14.54
CA LEU A 21 4.52 12.88 13.99
C LEU A 21 5.46 11.95 14.76
N GLY A 22 5.08 10.70 14.97
CA GLY A 22 5.91 9.70 15.65
C GLY A 22 5.90 9.84 17.18
N GLY A 23 6.76 9.12 17.88
CA GLY A 23 6.73 9.00 19.32
C GLY A 23 5.38 8.52 19.83
N ASP A 24 4.88 9.15 20.88
CA ASP A 24 3.57 8.84 21.48
C ASP A 24 2.41 9.58 20.82
N ASN A 25 2.67 10.29 19.70
CA ASN A 25 1.60 10.97 18.98
C ASN A 25 0.67 9.98 18.25
N PRO A 26 -0.60 10.35 18.02
CA PRO A 26 -1.53 9.53 17.23
C PRO A 26 -0.97 9.27 15.82
N ILE A 27 -1.39 8.15 15.22
CA ILE A 27 -1.12 7.88 13.81
C ILE A 27 -1.82 8.94 12.96
N ARG A 28 -1.07 9.64 12.11
CA ARG A 28 -1.57 10.78 11.35
C ARG A 28 -2.15 10.37 10.00
N ILE A 29 -3.18 11.07 9.60
CA ILE A 29 -3.87 10.83 8.32
C ILE A 29 -3.45 11.91 7.32
N GLN A 30 -2.99 11.47 6.15
CA GLN A 30 -2.59 12.35 5.06
C GLN A 30 -3.35 12.02 3.78
N SER A 31 -3.78 13.04 3.03
CA SER A 31 -4.21 12.92 1.65
C SER A 31 -3.47 13.89 0.74
N MET A 32 -3.87 13.97 -0.53
CA MET A 32 -3.17 14.75 -1.55
C MET A 32 -4.16 15.37 -2.52
N THR A 33 -3.94 16.65 -2.88
CA THR A 33 -4.77 17.31 -3.87
C THR A 33 -4.61 16.72 -5.27
N SER A 34 -5.70 16.76 -6.04
CA SER A 34 -5.74 16.44 -7.49
C SER A 34 -5.74 17.69 -8.36
N THR A 35 -5.95 18.88 -7.78
CA THR A 35 -5.94 20.17 -8.51
C THR A 35 -4.54 20.54 -9.00
N SER A 36 -4.49 21.38 -10.03
CA SER A 36 -3.25 22.04 -10.42
C SER A 36 -2.75 22.93 -9.28
N THR A 37 -1.53 22.74 -8.84
CA THR A 37 -0.94 23.56 -7.77
C THR A 37 -0.77 25.03 -8.19
N LEU A 38 -0.81 25.36 -9.49
CA LEU A 38 -0.80 26.73 -10.00
C LEU A 38 -2.18 27.39 -9.94
N ASP A 39 -3.25 26.63 -9.70
CA ASP A 39 -4.59 27.15 -9.42
C ASP A 39 -4.78 27.26 -7.91
N THR A 40 -4.48 28.45 -7.39
CA THR A 40 -4.52 28.72 -5.95
C THR A 40 -5.91 28.51 -5.36
N ASP A 41 -6.95 29.04 -6.01
CA ASP A 41 -8.32 28.99 -5.49
C ASP A 41 -8.87 27.57 -5.45
N ALA A 42 -8.69 26.81 -6.54
CA ALA A 42 -9.10 25.39 -6.59
C ALA A 42 -8.34 24.55 -5.56
N SER A 43 -7.03 24.78 -5.40
CA SER A 43 -6.19 24.05 -4.44
C SER A 43 -6.56 24.38 -3.00
N VAL A 44 -6.83 25.65 -2.68
CA VAL A 44 -7.32 26.05 -1.35
C VAL A 44 -8.66 25.40 -1.04
N ALA A 45 -9.60 25.44 -2.00
CA ALA A 45 -10.91 24.82 -1.81
C ALA A 45 -10.82 23.30 -1.57
N GLN A 46 -9.96 22.60 -2.31
CA GLN A 46 -9.76 21.16 -2.12
C GLN A 46 -9.02 20.84 -0.81
N CYS A 47 -7.99 21.59 -0.44
CA CYS A 47 -7.32 21.45 0.85
C CYS A 47 -8.31 21.59 2.02
N ARG A 48 -9.23 22.56 1.96
CA ARG A 48 -10.25 22.73 2.99
C ARG A 48 -11.14 21.48 3.10
N ARG A 49 -11.67 20.95 1.99
CA ARG A 49 -12.48 19.71 2.02
C ARG A 49 -11.72 18.53 2.62
N ILE A 50 -10.44 18.38 2.28
CA ILE A 50 -9.60 17.31 2.83
C ILE A 50 -9.36 17.50 4.34
N PHE A 51 -9.11 18.73 4.80
CA PHE A 51 -8.96 19.01 6.22
C PHE A 51 -10.27 18.86 7.01
N ASP A 52 -11.39 19.27 6.41
CA ASP A 52 -12.74 19.14 7.00
C ASP A 52 -13.14 17.66 7.12
N ALA A 53 -12.68 16.80 6.21
CA ALA A 53 -12.86 15.36 6.30
C ALA A 53 -12.02 14.70 7.42
N GLY A 54 -11.06 15.41 8.01
CA GLY A 54 -10.29 14.93 9.17
C GLY A 54 -8.79 14.71 8.92
N ALA A 55 -8.24 15.05 7.74
CA ALA A 55 -6.81 14.91 7.49
C ALA A 55 -5.96 15.77 8.45
N ASP A 56 -4.78 15.24 8.83
CA ASP A 56 -3.76 15.96 9.57
C ASP A 56 -2.81 16.74 8.65
N TYR A 57 -2.52 16.17 7.47
CA TYR A 57 -1.63 16.75 6.46
C TYR A 57 -2.27 16.71 5.09
N VAL A 58 -2.05 17.76 4.29
CA VAL A 58 -2.41 17.76 2.87
C VAL A 58 -1.15 17.94 2.01
N ARG A 59 -1.00 17.08 1.01
CA ARG A 59 0.12 17.08 0.09
C ARG A 59 -0.27 17.66 -1.26
N LEU A 60 0.56 18.57 -1.79
CA LEU A 60 0.42 19.17 -3.11
C LEU A 60 1.63 18.80 -3.98
N THR A 61 1.44 18.67 -5.29
CA THR A 61 2.54 18.43 -6.23
C THR A 61 3.32 19.72 -6.49
N ALA A 62 4.65 19.62 -6.58
CA ALA A 62 5.50 20.72 -7.03
C ALA A 62 6.44 20.20 -8.12
N GLN A 63 6.06 20.40 -9.38
CA GLN A 63 6.82 19.97 -10.56
C GLN A 63 8.00 20.91 -10.84
N GLY A 64 7.88 22.16 -10.41
CA GLY A 64 8.90 23.18 -10.58
C GLY A 64 8.87 24.21 -9.46
N VAL A 65 9.77 25.21 -9.58
CA VAL A 65 9.90 26.31 -8.62
C VAL A 65 8.62 27.13 -8.52
N ARG A 66 7.86 27.29 -9.62
CA ARG A 66 6.61 28.06 -9.62
C ARG A 66 5.53 27.40 -8.76
N GLU A 67 5.35 26.09 -8.89
CA GLU A 67 4.42 25.33 -8.06
C GLU A 67 4.87 25.34 -6.60
N ALA A 68 6.16 25.16 -6.35
CA ALA A 68 6.73 25.20 -4.99
C ALA A 68 6.47 26.58 -4.32
N HIS A 69 6.68 27.67 -5.06
CA HIS A 69 6.36 29.01 -4.60
C HIS A 69 4.86 29.17 -4.31
N ASN A 70 4.01 28.71 -5.23
CA ASN A 70 2.55 28.84 -5.09
C ASN A 70 1.97 28.03 -3.93
N ILE A 71 2.64 26.98 -3.46
CA ILE A 71 2.24 26.29 -2.22
C ILE A 71 2.32 27.24 -1.03
N GLY A 72 3.29 28.16 -1.01
CA GLY A 72 3.38 29.23 0.00
C GLY A 72 2.16 30.15 -0.03
N GLU A 73 1.69 30.56 -1.23
CA GLU A 73 0.49 31.36 -1.39
C GLU A 73 -0.79 30.60 -0.95
N ILE A 74 -0.89 29.32 -1.32
CA ILE A 74 -1.98 28.45 -0.87
C ILE A 74 -1.99 28.35 0.65
N ARG A 75 -0.80 28.16 1.29
CA ARG A 75 -0.66 28.13 2.74
C ARG A 75 -1.11 29.43 3.40
N ALA A 76 -0.70 30.57 2.85
CA ALA A 76 -1.10 31.87 3.37
C ALA A 76 -2.63 32.09 3.28
N ALA A 77 -3.26 31.70 2.17
CA ALA A 77 -4.70 31.78 1.98
C ALA A 77 -5.46 30.83 2.94
N LEU A 78 -4.97 29.62 3.17
CA LEU A 78 -5.53 28.69 4.15
C LEU A 78 -5.43 29.23 5.58
N HIS A 79 -4.28 29.78 5.97
CA HIS A 79 -4.10 30.39 7.29
C HIS A 79 -5.04 31.58 7.49
N ALA A 80 -5.19 32.44 6.49
CA ALA A 80 -6.17 33.55 6.52
C ALA A 80 -7.61 33.06 6.69
N ALA A 81 -7.92 31.84 6.22
CA ALA A 81 -9.22 31.19 6.38
C ALA A 81 -9.34 30.36 7.68
N GLY A 82 -8.33 30.36 8.56
CA GLY A 82 -8.31 29.63 9.83
C GLY A 82 -7.83 28.18 9.75
N TYR A 83 -7.37 27.70 8.60
CA TYR A 83 -6.79 26.37 8.42
C TYR A 83 -5.27 26.41 8.61
N THR A 84 -4.79 25.95 9.77
CA THR A 84 -3.38 26.05 10.17
C THR A 84 -2.64 24.70 10.12
N LYS A 85 -3.32 23.63 9.69
CA LYS A 85 -2.70 22.30 9.56
C LYS A 85 -1.64 22.28 8.46
N PRO A 86 -0.58 21.44 8.59
CA PRO A 86 0.58 21.47 7.72
C PRO A 86 0.32 21.09 6.26
N LEU A 87 1.04 21.74 5.36
CA LEU A 87 1.13 21.38 3.96
C LEU A 87 2.43 20.65 3.63
N VAL A 88 2.36 19.73 2.68
CA VAL A 88 3.49 18.91 2.22
C VAL A 88 3.71 19.14 0.73
N ALA A 89 4.92 19.56 0.34
CA ALA A 89 5.31 19.65 -1.06
C ALA A 89 5.85 18.29 -1.57
N ASP A 90 5.34 17.82 -2.71
CA ASP A 90 5.76 16.57 -3.36
C ASP A 90 6.66 16.86 -4.56
N ILE A 91 7.97 16.70 -4.38
CA ILE A 91 8.99 17.02 -5.37
C ILE A 91 9.40 15.78 -6.14
N HIS A 92 9.45 15.91 -7.47
CA HIS A 92 9.99 14.91 -8.39
C HIS A 92 10.89 15.56 -9.44
N PHE A 93 12.04 14.99 -9.73
CA PHE A 93 12.99 15.33 -10.81
C PHE A 93 13.54 16.78 -10.79
N ASN A 94 13.18 17.61 -9.85
CA ASN A 94 13.61 19.01 -9.82
C ASN A 94 14.10 19.44 -8.42
N PRO A 95 15.36 19.23 -8.11
CA PRO A 95 15.93 19.64 -6.81
C PRO A 95 15.70 21.12 -6.47
N LYS A 96 15.73 22.03 -7.48
CA LYS A 96 15.50 23.47 -7.26
C LYS A 96 14.11 23.74 -6.67
N ALA A 97 13.10 22.96 -7.07
CA ALA A 97 11.76 23.06 -6.48
C ALA A 97 11.77 22.63 -4.99
N ALA A 98 12.63 21.68 -4.60
CA ALA A 98 12.76 21.28 -3.21
C ALA A 98 13.35 22.39 -2.33
N PHE A 99 14.33 23.13 -2.85
CA PHE A 99 14.93 24.27 -2.13
C PHE A 99 13.90 25.38 -1.90
N GLU A 100 13.10 25.71 -2.91
CA GLU A 100 12.00 26.69 -2.77
C GLU A 100 10.93 26.19 -1.80
N ALA A 101 10.49 24.93 -1.93
CA ALA A 101 9.49 24.36 -1.06
C ALA A 101 9.95 24.27 0.41
N ALA A 102 11.23 24.05 0.66
CA ALA A 102 11.78 24.01 2.00
C ALA A 102 11.62 25.34 2.75
N ALA A 103 11.60 26.47 2.04
CA ALA A 103 11.37 27.78 2.63
C ALA A 103 9.88 28.13 2.81
N THR A 104 8.96 27.42 2.16
CA THR A 104 7.55 27.83 2.05
C THR A 104 6.55 26.83 2.63
N THR A 105 6.97 25.58 2.91
CA THR A 105 6.08 24.51 3.39
C THR A 105 6.54 23.94 4.73
N ASP A 106 5.70 23.12 5.35
CA ASP A 106 6.02 22.48 6.64
C ASP A 106 6.76 21.15 6.48
N LYS A 107 6.62 20.51 5.31
CA LYS A 107 7.30 19.26 4.97
C LYS A 107 7.54 19.16 3.47
N VAL A 108 8.73 18.72 3.09
CA VAL A 108 9.09 18.45 1.69
C VAL A 108 9.32 16.96 1.49
N ARG A 109 8.64 16.35 0.52
CA ARG A 109 8.94 14.99 0.08
C ARG A 109 9.93 15.03 -1.06
N ILE A 110 11.03 14.32 -0.90
CA ILE A 110 11.99 14.03 -1.97
C ILE A 110 12.03 12.52 -2.26
N ASN A 111 12.39 12.16 -3.48
CA ASN A 111 12.57 10.76 -3.89
C ASN A 111 14.07 10.48 -4.12
N PRO A 112 14.71 9.64 -3.30
CA PRO A 112 16.11 9.27 -3.47
C PRO A 112 16.46 8.80 -4.89
N GLY A 113 15.54 8.12 -5.57
CA GLY A 113 15.74 7.59 -6.90
C GLY A 113 15.84 8.63 -8.03
N ASN A 114 15.49 9.90 -7.76
CA ASN A 114 15.50 10.95 -8.79
C ASN A 114 15.79 12.37 -8.25
N PHE A 115 16.28 12.47 -7.02
CA PHE A 115 16.62 13.78 -6.42
C PHE A 115 17.99 14.28 -6.89
N VAL A 116 18.99 13.39 -6.91
CA VAL A 116 20.36 13.70 -7.34
C VAL A 116 20.77 12.85 -8.54
N ASP A 117 20.45 11.56 -8.49
CA ASP A 117 20.69 10.66 -9.61
C ASP A 117 19.89 11.11 -10.84
N ALA A 118 20.45 10.92 -12.03
CA ALA A 118 19.75 11.20 -13.28
C ALA A 118 18.44 10.41 -13.38
N ALA A 119 17.48 10.96 -14.11
CA ALA A 119 16.24 10.23 -14.40
C ALA A 119 16.55 8.84 -14.94
N ARG A 120 15.78 7.85 -14.49
CA ARG A 120 15.95 6.44 -14.85
C ARG A 120 15.99 6.26 -16.37
N THR A 121 17.07 5.67 -16.87
CA THR A 121 17.28 5.39 -18.30
C THR A 121 17.15 3.91 -18.62
N PHE A 122 16.95 3.05 -17.61
CA PHE A 122 16.93 1.58 -17.71
C PHE A 122 18.24 0.97 -18.22
N LYS A 123 19.34 1.68 -18.05
CA LYS A 123 20.68 1.19 -18.41
C LYS A 123 21.28 0.46 -17.22
N LYS A 124 21.93 -0.68 -17.49
CA LYS A 124 22.78 -1.32 -16.51
C LYS A 124 24.10 -0.55 -16.43
N LEU A 125 24.44 -0.10 -15.23
CA LEU A 125 25.69 0.59 -14.92
C LEU A 125 26.59 -0.35 -14.12
N GLU A 126 27.87 -0.32 -14.40
CA GLU A 126 28.86 -1.06 -13.64
C GLU A 126 29.72 -0.05 -12.89
N TYR A 127 29.81 -0.21 -11.57
CA TYR A 127 30.61 0.64 -10.70
C TYR A 127 31.59 -0.22 -9.91
N THR A 128 32.84 0.24 -9.81
CA THR A 128 33.73 -0.21 -8.73
C THR A 128 33.22 0.35 -7.39
N ASP A 129 33.74 -0.16 -6.27
CA ASP A 129 33.36 0.35 -4.95
C ASP A 129 33.80 1.81 -4.77
N GLU A 130 34.95 2.22 -5.35
CA GLU A 130 35.43 3.60 -5.33
C GLU A 130 34.54 4.53 -6.15
N GLU A 131 34.10 4.10 -7.33
CA GLU A 131 33.16 4.85 -8.17
C GLU A 131 31.82 5.00 -7.48
N TYR A 132 31.33 3.93 -6.84
CA TYR A 132 30.07 3.97 -6.10
C TYR A 132 30.16 4.95 -4.90
N ALA A 133 31.27 4.94 -4.15
CA ALA A 133 31.52 5.88 -3.07
C ALA A 133 31.57 7.32 -3.57
N ALA A 134 32.12 7.56 -4.76
CA ALA A 134 32.11 8.90 -5.37
C ALA A 134 30.70 9.37 -5.74
N GLU A 135 29.80 8.46 -6.15
CA GLU A 135 28.39 8.81 -6.37
C GLU A 135 27.67 9.17 -5.05
N LEU A 136 27.94 8.44 -3.96
CA LEU A 136 27.40 8.80 -2.63
C LEU A 136 27.86 10.18 -2.18
N GLU A 137 29.13 10.54 -2.45
CA GLU A 137 29.64 11.88 -2.14
C GLU A 137 28.95 12.98 -2.99
N LYS A 138 28.55 12.70 -4.23
CA LYS A 138 27.73 13.62 -5.03
C LYS A 138 26.35 13.84 -4.40
N ILE A 139 25.73 12.75 -3.91
CA ILE A 139 24.45 12.83 -3.19
C ILE A 139 24.63 13.73 -1.97
N ARG A 140 25.66 13.50 -1.16
CA ARG A 140 25.96 14.31 0.03
C ARG A 140 26.07 15.79 -0.31
N ARG A 141 26.87 16.14 -1.32
CA ARG A 141 27.06 17.55 -1.74
C ARG A 141 25.77 18.23 -2.20
N ALA A 142 24.84 17.50 -2.76
CA ALA A 142 23.55 18.04 -3.19
C ALA A 142 22.55 18.15 -2.04
N VAL A 143 22.57 17.21 -1.11
CA VAL A 143 21.60 17.10 -0.01
C VAL A 143 21.93 18.04 1.13
N VAL A 144 23.21 18.22 1.51
CA VAL A 144 23.61 19.04 2.66
C VAL A 144 23.12 20.50 2.56
N PRO A 145 23.22 21.20 1.42
CA PRO A 145 22.67 22.55 1.29
C PRO A 145 21.13 22.58 1.42
N PHE A 146 20.43 21.55 0.95
CA PHE A 146 18.99 21.41 1.11
C PHE A 146 18.59 21.24 2.59
N LEU A 147 19.31 20.39 3.33
CA LEU A 147 19.09 20.21 4.78
C LEU A 147 19.35 21.49 5.58
N ALA A 148 20.31 22.32 5.14
CA ALA A 148 20.57 23.61 5.78
C ALA A 148 19.35 24.54 5.70
N ILE A 149 18.70 24.63 4.54
CA ILE A 149 17.45 25.40 4.37
C ILE A 149 16.31 24.80 5.18
N CYS A 150 16.16 23.47 5.15
CA CYS A 150 15.14 22.79 5.96
C CYS A 150 15.30 23.12 7.46
N ARG A 151 16.53 23.15 7.96
CA ARG A 151 16.83 23.50 9.35
C ARG A 151 16.52 24.95 9.66
N GLU A 152 16.87 25.88 8.76
CA GLU A 152 16.60 27.32 8.91
C GLU A 152 15.09 27.61 9.00
N HIS A 153 14.29 26.90 8.19
CA HIS A 153 12.83 27.11 8.11
C HIS A 153 12.01 26.11 8.94
N HIS A 154 12.65 25.24 9.74
CA HIS A 154 11.98 24.18 10.52
C HIS A 154 11.10 23.26 9.66
N THR A 155 11.56 22.95 8.46
CA THR A 155 10.84 22.11 7.48
C THR A 155 11.29 20.67 7.60
N ALA A 156 10.35 19.76 7.88
CA ALA A 156 10.63 18.33 7.91
C ALA A 156 10.85 17.77 6.50
N VAL A 157 11.61 16.69 6.40
CA VAL A 157 11.83 15.97 5.13
C VAL A 157 11.15 14.61 5.17
N ARG A 158 10.46 14.25 4.09
CA ARG A 158 10.04 12.87 3.87
C ARG A 158 10.85 12.24 2.74
N LEU A 159 11.61 11.21 3.06
CA LEU A 159 12.21 10.33 2.06
C LEU A 159 11.13 9.40 1.53
N GLY A 160 10.80 9.52 0.25
CA GLY A 160 9.74 8.73 -0.36
C GLY A 160 10.26 7.84 -1.48
N VAL A 161 10.48 6.56 -1.17
CA VAL A 161 10.89 5.56 -2.15
C VAL A 161 9.65 4.86 -2.71
N ASN A 162 9.56 4.77 -4.03
CA ASN A 162 8.52 4.04 -4.73
C ASN A 162 9.14 2.89 -5.53
N HIS A 163 8.52 1.71 -5.49
CA HIS A 163 8.85 0.61 -6.40
C HIS A 163 8.76 1.09 -7.85
N GLY A 164 9.73 0.71 -8.66
CA GLY A 164 9.80 1.14 -10.05
C GLY A 164 10.37 2.55 -10.30
N SER A 165 10.67 3.34 -9.26
CA SER A 165 11.31 4.66 -9.39
C SER A 165 12.70 4.76 -8.72
N LEU A 166 13.41 3.64 -8.63
CA LEU A 166 14.79 3.60 -8.16
C LEU A 166 15.74 4.15 -9.23
N SER A 167 16.88 4.71 -8.80
CA SER A 167 17.92 5.16 -9.73
C SER A 167 18.58 3.99 -10.47
N ASP A 168 19.14 4.24 -11.67
CA ASP A 168 19.86 3.21 -12.42
C ASP A 168 21.06 2.66 -11.64
N ARG A 169 21.67 3.45 -10.76
CA ARG A 169 22.75 3.07 -9.86
C ARG A 169 22.30 2.00 -8.84
N ILE A 170 21.20 2.25 -8.15
CA ILE A 170 20.61 1.27 -7.21
C ILE A 170 20.13 0.03 -7.95
N MET A 171 19.44 0.21 -9.08
CA MET A 171 18.95 -0.88 -9.92
C MET A 171 20.06 -1.81 -10.38
N SER A 172 21.21 -1.25 -10.75
CA SER A 172 22.35 -2.02 -11.27
C SER A 172 23.03 -2.85 -10.18
N ARG A 173 23.08 -2.37 -8.93
CA ARG A 173 23.76 -3.04 -7.83
C ARG A 173 22.83 -3.97 -7.02
N TYR A 174 21.58 -3.56 -6.79
CA TYR A 174 20.64 -4.25 -5.88
C TYR A 174 19.38 -4.77 -6.58
N GLY A 175 19.13 -4.36 -7.83
CA GLY A 175 17.92 -4.69 -8.58
C GLY A 175 16.69 -3.89 -8.15
N ASP A 176 15.56 -4.12 -8.83
CA ASP A 176 14.23 -3.60 -8.46
C ASP A 176 13.60 -4.54 -7.41
N THR A 177 14.17 -4.54 -6.23
CA THR A 177 13.91 -5.50 -5.16
C THR A 177 13.64 -4.78 -3.84
N PRO A 178 13.03 -5.45 -2.85
CA PRO A 178 12.93 -4.91 -1.50
C PRO A 178 14.26 -4.43 -0.93
N ALA A 179 15.36 -5.15 -1.18
CA ALA A 179 16.70 -4.76 -0.74
C ALA A 179 17.18 -3.46 -1.42
N GLY A 180 16.95 -3.32 -2.74
CA GLY A 180 17.28 -2.09 -3.47
C GLY A 180 16.48 -0.88 -3.00
N MET A 181 15.19 -1.07 -2.70
CA MET A 181 14.35 -0.01 -2.14
C MET A 181 14.83 0.44 -0.75
N VAL A 182 15.23 -0.50 0.12
CA VAL A 182 15.77 -0.21 1.44
C VAL A 182 17.09 0.56 1.32
N GLU A 183 18.03 0.08 0.51
CA GLU A 183 19.34 0.75 0.37
C GLU A 183 19.18 2.16 -0.22
N SER A 184 18.25 2.35 -1.17
CA SER A 184 17.92 3.67 -1.70
C SER A 184 17.50 4.68 -0.61
N ALA A 185 16.81 4.22 0.43
CA ALA A 185 16.48 5.05 1.59
C ALA A 185 17.67 5.20 2.54
N MET A 186 18.36 4.09 2.87
CA MET A 186 19.42 4.05 3.88
C MET A 186 20.63 4.92 3.52
N GLU A 187 20.98 5.02 2.24
CA GLU A 187 22.06 5.93 1.79
C GLU A 187 21.79 7.38 2.20
N TYR A 188 20.56 7.86 2.02
CA TYR A 188 20.16 9.21 2.43
C TYR A 188 20.06 9.34 3.95
N LEU A 189 19.53 8.33 4.63
CA LEU A 189 19.39 8.34 6.09
C LEU A 189 20.75 8.41 6.80
N ARG A 190 21.76 7.70 6.28
CA ARG A 190 23.13 7.78 6.83
C ARG A 190 23.68 9.19 6.69
N ILE A 191 23.48 9.85 5.54
CA ILE A 191 23.88 11.25 5.34
C ILE A 191 23.11 12.17 6.32
N PHE A 192 21.79 12.01 6.46
CA PHE A 192 20.99 12.85 7.35
C PHE A 192 21.44 12.72 8.81
N ARG A 193 21.72 11.48 9.25
CA ARG A 193 22.26 11.21 10.60
C ARG A 193 23.62 11.87 10.80
N GLU A 194 24.54 11.76 9.85
CA GLU A 194 25.86 12.37 9.91
C GLU A 194 25.80 13.90 9.97
N GLU A 195 24.81 14.48 9.29
CA GLU A 195 24.52 15.93 9.35
C GLU A 195 23.67 16.33 10.57
N ASN A 196 23.34 15.41 11.49
CA ASN A 196 22.48 15.65 12.64
C ASN A 196 21.10 16.21 12.25
N PHE A 197 20.53 15.79 11.13
CA PHE A 197 19.20 16.17 10.68
C PHE A 197 18.20 15.05 11.01
N ASN A 198 17.36 15.26 12.04
CA ASN A 198 16.46 14.25 12.58
C ASN A 198 14.98 14.47 12.22
N ASP A 199 14.63 15.60 11.63
CA ASP A 199 13.25 15.90 11.21
C ASP A 199 12.90 15.17 9.92
N VAL A 200 12.95 13.82 9.99
CA VAL A 200 12.81 12.93 8.85
C VAL A 200 11.69 11.93 9.08
N ALA A 201 10.80 11.79 8.09
CA ALA A 201 9.88 10.66 7.96
C ALA A 201 10.23 9.87 6.70
N ILE A 202 9.90 8.58 6.68
CA ILE A 202 10.22 7.71 5.54
C ILE A 202 8.95 7.10 5.00
N SER A 203 8.84 6.96 3.69
CA SER A 203 7.80 6.16 3.07
C SER A 203 8.37 5.19 2.05
N ILE A 204 7.93 3.95 2.14
CA ILE A 204 8.11 2.93 1.11
C ILE A 204 6.73 2.66 0.51
N LYS A 205 6.62 2.72 -0.81
CA LYS A 205 5.35 2.47 -1.49
C LYS A 205 5.54 1.55 -2.69
N ALA A 206 4.59 0.65 -2.85
CA ALA A 206 4.43 -0.21 -4.01
C ALA A 206 2.95 -0.48 -4.26
N SER A 207 2.59 -0.80 -5.50
CA SER A 207 1.25 -1.29 -5.85
C SER A 207 1.06 -2.76 -5.45
N ASN A 208 2.16 -3.51 -5.32
CA ASN A 208 2.18 -4.88 -4.82
C ASN A 208 2.32 -4.88 -3.29
N THR A 209 1.30 -5.37 -2.59
CA THR A 209 1.23 -5.40 -1.12
C THR A 209 2.31 -6.26 -0.48
N VAL A 210 2.68 -7.38 -1.10
CA VAL A 210 3.76 -8.28 -0.62
C VAL A 210 5.09 -7.53 -0.63
N ILE A 211 5.43 -6.89 -1.76
CA ILE A 211 6.67 -6.11 -1.90
C ILE A 211 6.68 -4.95 -0.90
N MET A 212 5.57 -4.25 -0.75
CA MET A 212 5.46 -3.10 0.15
C MET A 212 5.69 -3.53 1.61
N VAL A 213 5.00 -4.57 2.07
CA VAL A 213 5.10 -5.06 3.45
C VAL A 213 6.49 -5.61 3.74
N GLU A 214 7.04 -6.46 2.86
CA GLU A 214 8.40 -6.98 3.01
C GLU A 214 9.44 -5.85 3.07
N THR A 215 9.32 -4.87 2.18
CA THR A 215 10.29 -3.76 2.13
C THR A 215 10.25 -2.91 3.40
N VAL A 216 9.06 -2.62 3.93
CA VAL A 216 8.92 -1.86 5.18
C VAL A 216 9.48 -2.63 6.36
N ARG A 217 9.20 -3.94 6.49
CA ARG A 217 9.78 -4.79 7.54
C ARG A 217 11.31 -4.83 7.47
N ARG A 218 11.85 -4.98 6.26
CA ARG A 218 13.29 -4.96 6.00
C ARG A 218 13.91 -3.62 6.34
N LEU A 219 13.25 -2.51 6.01
CA LEU A 219 13.71 -1.17 6.36
C LEU A 219 13.72 -0.97 7.88
N VAL A 220 12.68 -1.41 8.59
CA VAL A 220 12.63 -1.35 10.06
C VAL A 220 13.79 -2.13 10.67
N ALA A 221 14.03 -3.36 10.21
CA ALA A 221 15.13 -4.18 10.71
C ALA A 221 16.50 -3.54 10.45
N GLU A 222 16.70 -2.92 9.28
CA GLU A 222 17.96 -2.24 8.93
C GLU A 222 18.15 -0.95 9.73
N MET A 223 17.09 -0.17 9.92
CA MET A 223 17.14 1.02 10.78
C MET A 223 17.45 0.66 12.24
N ASP A 224 16.80 -0.39 12.78
CA ASP A 224 17.04 -0.84 14.15
C ASP A 224 18.50 -1.35 14.33
N ARG A 225 19.06 -2.02 13.30
CA ARG A 225 20.47 -2.44 13.30
C ARG A 225 21.46 -1.25 13.36
N GLU A 226 21.08 -0.13 12.78
CA GLU A 226 21.87 1.10 12.76
C GLU A 226 21.47 2.13 13.83
N ASP A 227 20.60 1.74 14.80
CA ASP A 227 20.07 2.62 15.85
C ASP A 227 19.36 3.87 15.29
N MET A 228 18.52 3.67 14.28
CA MET A 228 17.68 4.69 13.66
C MET A 228 16.21 4.40 13.93
N HIS A 229 15.47 5.37 14.45
CA HIS A 229 14.07 5.19 14.87
C HIS A 229 13.14 6.21 14.18
N TYR A 230 13.38 6.50 12.91
CA TYR A 230 12.55 7.46 12.16
C TYR A 230 11.11 6.96 11.97
N PRO A 231 10.12 7.89 12.02
CA PRO A 231 8.72 7.57 11.80
C PRO A 231 8.44 7.19 10.34
N LEU A 232 7.47 6.29 10.17
CA LEU A 232 7.11 5.70 8.89
C LEU A 232 5.75 6.17 8.40
N HIS A 233 5.69 6.53 7.11
CA HIS A 233 4.47 6.83 6.38
C HIS A 233 4.08 5.66 5.48
N LEU A 234 2.98 4.99 5.80
CA LEU A 234 2.49 3.83 5.07
C LEU A 234 1.52 4.22 3.95
N GLY A 235 1.50 3.41 2.89
CA GLY A 235 0.53 3.53 1.82
C GLY A 235 0.79 2.55 0.71
N VAL A 236 -0.29 1.97 0.17
CA VAL A 236 -0.27 1.21 -1.07
C VAL A 236 -0.51 2.18 -2.21
N THR A 237 0.36 2.21 -3.22
CA THR A 237 0.15 3.03 -4.41
C THR A 237 -0.79 2.33 -5.39
N GLU A 238 -1.50 3.12 -6.17
CA GLU A 238 -2.36 2.62 -7.25
C GLU A 238 -3.29 1.49 -6.78
N ALA A 239 -3.94 1.72 -5.62
CA ALA A 239 -4.80 0.70 -5.02
C ALA A 239 -6.08 0.45 -5.83
N GLY A 240 -6.49 1.41 -6.65
CA GLY A 240 -7.73 1.36 -7.42
C GLY A 240 -8.85 2.18 -6.80
N ASP A 241 -10.07 1.89 -7.18
CA ASP A 241 -11.28 2.55 -6.70
C ASP A 241 -12.24 1.55 -6.02
N GLY A 242 -13.28 2.06 -5.37
CA GLY A 242 -14.36 1.28 -4.79
C GLY A 242 -13.87 0.23 -3.79
N GLU A 243 -14.45 -0.95 -3.86
CA GLU A 243 -14.13 -2.13 -3.05
C GLU A 243 -12.65 -2.51 -3.13
N ASP A 244 -12.12 -2.61 -4.37
CA ASP A 244 -10.74 -3.08 -4.59
C ASP A 244 -9.70 -2.17 -3.93
N GLY A 245 -9.89 -0.85 -4.05
CA GLY A 245 -8.99 0.13 -3.46
C GLY A 245 -8.98 0.08 -1.92
N ARG A 246 -10.17 -0.07 -1.33
CA ARG A 246 -10.35 -0.17 0.13
C ARG A 246 -9.72 -1.45 0.67
N ILE A 247 -10.06 -2.59 0.10
CA ILE A 247 -9.52 -3.89 0.51
C ILE A 247 -8.00 -3.93 0.33
N LYS A 248 -7.47 -3.47 -0.82
CA LYS A 248 -6.03 -3.50 -1.09
C LYS A 248 -5.24 -2.60 -0.14
N SER A 249 -5.78 -1.42 0.18
CA SER A 249 -5.19 -0.52 1.17
C SER A 249 -5.22 -1.13 2.56
N ALA A 250 -6.35 -1.72 2.96
CA ALA A 250 -6.49 -2.38 4.26
C ALA A 250 -5.55 -3.58 4.41
N VAL A 251 -5.43 -4.43 3.39
CA VAL A 251 -4.48 -5.56 3.37
C VAL A 251 -3.04 -5.08 3.58
N GLY A 252 -2.58 -4.11 2.80
CA GLY A 252 -1.18 -3.69 2.88
C GLY A 252 -0.86 -2.83 4.11
N ILE A 253 -1.64 -1.79 4.36
CA ILE A 253 -1.43 -0.87 5.49
C ILE A 253 -1.80 -1.57 6.81
N GLY A 254 -2.95 -2.27 6.85
CA GLY A 254 -3.45 -2.94 8.04
C GLY A 254 -2.50 -4.01 8.58
N THR A 255 -1.84 -4.77 7.71
CA THR A 255 -0.81 -5.75 8.12
C THR A 255 0.32 -5.08 8.90
N LEU A 256 0.88 -3.98 8.40
CA LEU A 256 1.96 -3.28 9.09
C LEU A 256 1.49 -2.60 10.37
N LEU A 257 0.30 -1.98 10.34
CA LEU A 257 -0.27 -1.38 11.54
C LEU A 257 -0.53 -2.42 12.62
N ALA A 258 -1.01 -3.63 12.29
CA ALA A 258 -1.22 -4.71 13.24
C ALA A 258 0.09 -5.17 13.91
N GLU A 259 1.23 -4.98 13.25
CA GLU A 259 2.57 -5.22 13.79
C GLU A 259 3.12 -4.01 14.59
N GLY A 260 2.33 -2.97 14.75
CA GLY A 260 2.73 -1.72 15.40
C GLY A 260 3.61 -0.81 14.54
N ILE A 261 3.76 -1.08 13.25
CA ILE A 261 4.60 -0.31 12.32
C ILE A 261 3.75 0.73 11.61
N GLY A 262 4.13 2.00 11.71
CA GLY A 262 3.50 3.12 11.02
C GLY A 262 3.07 4.25 11.93
N ASP A 263 3.41 5.47 11.52
CA ASP A 263 3.13 6.71 12.27
C ASP A 263 2.22 7.65 11.49
N THR A 264 2.14 7.48 10.18
CA THR A 264 1.17 8.17 9.33
C THR A 264 0.78 7.27 8.17
N VAL A 265 -0.46 7.43 7.70
CA VAL A 265 -1.00 6.62 6.60
C VAL A 265 -1.59 7.50 5.50
N ARG A 266 -1.55 6.99 4.26
CA ARG A 266 -2.38 7.47 3.17
C ARG A 266 -3.00 6.28 2.45
N VAL A 267 -4.31 6.22 2.47
CA VAL A 267 -5.09 5.42 1.53
C VAL A 267 -5.08 6.14 0.18
N SER A 268 -4.87 5.42 -0.93
CA SER A 268 -4.76 6.01 -2.27
C SER A 268 -5.85 5.44 -3.16
N LEU A 269 -6.96 6.18 -3.32
CA LEU A 269 -8.11 5.78 -4.12
C LEU A 269 -8.17 6.60 -5.42
N SER A 270 -8.62 5.96 -6.51
CA SER A 270 -8.93 6.65 -7.77
C SER A 270 -10.31 7.34 -7.68
N GLU A 271 -10.50 8.11 -6.60
CA GLU A 271 -11.71 8.82 -6.21
C GLU A 271 -11.34 10.26 -5.79
N GLU A 272 -12.33 11.06 -5.33
CA GLU A 272 -12.02 12.37 -4.76
C GLU A 272 -11.19 12.24 -3.49
N PRO A 273 -10.14 13.07 -3.30
CA PRO A 273 -9.17 12.91 -2.20
C PRO A 273 -9.76 12.91 -0.79
N GLU A 274 -10.85 13.64 -0.57
CA GLU A 274 -11.55 13.68 0.71
C GLU A 274 -12.17 12.33 1.11
N LEU A 275 -12.47 11.46 0.14
CA LEU A 275 -13.01 10.11 0.38
C LEU A 275 -11.96 9.12 0.89
N GLU A 276 -10.66 9.42 0.71
CA GLU A 276 -9.57 8.63 1.29
C GLU A 276 -9.57 8.68 2.83
N ILE A 277 -10.01 9.80 3.41
CA ILE A 277 -9.86 10.11 4.83
C ILE A 277 -10.71 9.20 5.73
N PRO A 278 -12.02 9.01 5.51
CA PRO A 278 -12.83 8.10 6.32
C PRO A 278 -12.28 6.67 6.32
N VAL A 279 -11.83 6.17 5.18
CA VAL A 279 -11.23 4.82 5.04
C VAL A 279 -9.96 4.70 5.88
N ALA A 280 -9.09 5.71 5.83
CA ALA A 280 -7.86 5.74 6.61
C ALA A 280 -8.13 5.81 8.12
N LEU A 281 -9.08 6.64 8.55
CA LEU A 281 -9.50 6.76 9.95
C LEU A 281 -10.05 5.44 10.47
N LYS A 282 -11.00 4.81 9.76
CA LYS A 282 -11.58 3.51 10.13
C LYS A 282 -10.49 2.44 10.32
N LEU A 283 -9.53 2.37 9.38
CA LEU A 283 -8.43 1.41 9.47
C LEU A 283 -7.54 1.66 10.69
N VAL A 284 -7.15 2.90 10.94
CA VAL A 284 -6.30 3.27 12.07
C VAL A 284 -7.04 3.01 13.39
N ASP A 285 -8.27 3.47 13.53
CA ASP A 285 -9.07 3.31 14.75
C ASP A 285 -9.30 1.83 15.06
N TYR A 286 -9.62 1.03 14.03
CA TYR A 286 -9.83 -0.42 14.18
C TYR A 286 -8.60 -1.15 14.72
N ILE A 287 -7.42 -0.82 14.21
CA ILE A 287 -6.19 -1.47 14.65
C ILE A 287 -5.73 -0.96 16.02
N THR A 288 -5.80 0.37 16.24
CA THR A 288 -5.34 0.96 17.52
C THR A 288 -6.24 0.62 18.70
N ALA A 289 -7.53 0.31 18.45
CA ALA A 289 -8.45 -0.19 19.48
C ALA A 289 -8.00 -1.50 20.14
N ARG A 290 -7.02 -2.20 19.56
CA ARG A 290 -6.39 -3.40 20.15
C ARG A 290 -5.44 -3.08 21.30
N GLU A 291 -5.04 -1.82 21.48
CA GLU A 291 -4.11 -1.44 22.54
C GLU A 291 -4.65 -1.82 23.92
N GLY A 292 -3.79 -2.39 24.76
CA GLY A 292 -4.17 -2.84 26.10
C GLY A 292 -4.97 -4.14 26.16
N HIS A 293 -5.07 -4.92 25.07
CA HIS A 293 -5.71 -6.24 25.07
C HIS A 293 -5.05 -7.20 26.06
N ALA A 294 -5.76 -8.27 26.45
CA ALA A 294 -5.22 -9.32 27.31
C ALA A 294 -3.94 -9.94 26.68
N PRO A 295 -2.91 -10.30 27.49
CA PRO A 295 -1.66 -10.81 26.96
C PRO A 295 -1.83 -12.13 26.19
N ILE A 296 -1.31 -12.18 24.98
CA ILE A 296 -1.19 -13.38 24.14
C ILE A 296 0.21 -13.95 24.34
N ASN A 297 0.30 -15.20 24.77
CA ASN A 297 1.56 -15.90 24.99
C ASN A 297 1.94 -16.73 23.76
N GLY A 298 3.22 -16.76 23.44
CA GLY A 298 3.75 -17.53 22.33
C GLY A 298 5.05 -16.94 21.79
N CYS A 299 5.60 -17.59 20.79
CA CYS A 299 6.73 -17.12 20.00
C CYS A 299 6.54 -17.55 18.54
N PHE A 300 7.19 -16.85 17.63
CA PHE A 300 7.23 -17.27 16.22
C PHE A 300 7.88 -18.65 16.07
N ALA A 301 7.36 -19.46 15.18
CA ALA A 301 7.95 -20.74 14.84
C ALA A 301 9.40 -20.55 14.36
N LYS A 302 10.29 -21.46 14.75
CA LYS A 302 11.74 -21.39 14.44
C LYS A 302 12.03 -21.29 12.95
N ALA A 303 11.17 -21.89 12.11
CA ALA A 303 11.31 -21.86 10.65
C ALA A 303 10.72 -20.60 10.00
N TYR A 304 10.05 -19.73 10.77
CA TYR A 304 9.36 -18.57 10.23
C TYR A 304 10.29 -17.39 9.99
N ASN A 305 10.26 -16.84 8.79
CA ASN A 305 10.95 -15.60 8.45
C ASN A 305 9.97 -14.42 8.49
N ARG A 306 10.05 -13.62 9.55
CA ARG A 306 9.14 -12.49 9.76
C ARG A 306 9.26 -11.40 8.69
N ILE A 307 10.43 -11.21 8.10
CA ILE A 307 10.66 -10.15 7.10
C ILE A 307 10.04 -10.54 5.76
N ALA A 308 10.33 -11.74 5.28
CA ALA A 308 9.86 -12.28 4.02
C ALA A 308 9.20 -13.65 4.26
N PRO A 309 7.95 -13.68 4.75
CA PRO A 309 7.29 -14.91 5.13
C PRO A 309 7.02 -15.81 3.91
N GLU A 310 7.43 -17.06 4.03
CA GLU A 310 6.99 -18.13 3.16
C GLU A 310 5.71 -18.77 3.69
N ARG A 311 4.96 -19.43 2.81
CA ARG A 311 3.76 -20.15 3.21
C ARG A 311 4.11 -21.30 4.15
N ARG A 312 3.38 -21.41 5.26
CA ARG A 312 3.49 -22.55 6.20
C ARG A 312 3.28 -23.87 5.45
N PRO A 313 4.17 -24.86 5.60
CA PRO A 313 3.98 -26.16 4.98
C PRO A 313 2.78 -26.87 5.58
N THR A 314 1.79 -27.21 4.77
CA THR A 314 0.61 -28.01 5.15
C THR A 314 0.43 -29.18 4.22
N ASN A 315 -0.32 -30.19 4.65
CA ASN A 315 -0.77 -31.27 3.78
C ASN A 315 -1.95 -30.81 2.93
N ALA A 316 -2.13 -31.42 1.77
CA ALA A 316 -3.35 -31.22 0.98
C ALA A 316 -4.44 -32.19 1.47
N VAL A 317 -5.55 -31.65 1.95
CA VAL A 317 -6.76 -32.42 2.26
C VAL A 317 -7.82 -32.04 1.22
N GLY A 318 -7.98 -32.86 0.22
CA GLY A 318 -8.70 -32.50 -1.00
C GLY A 318 -8.03 -31.33 -1.71
N SER A 319 -8.75 -30.24 -1.93
CA SER A 319 -8.22 -28.99 -2.53
C SER A 319 -7.83 -27.93 -1.50
N ILE A 320 -7.79 -28.25 -0.19
CA ILE A 320 -7.43 -27.34 0.89
C ILE A 320 -6.00 -27.65 1.35
N GLY A 321 -5.15 -26.63 1.49
CA GLY A 321 -3.77 -26.80 1.95
C GLY A 321 -2.78 -27.29 0.89
N GLY A 322 -1.60 -27.68 1.31
CA GLY A 322 -0.50 -28.09 0.45
C GLY A 322 -0.09 -26.99 -0.53
N GLN A 323 0.01 -27.32 -1.81
CA GLN A 323 0.34 -26.38 -2.88
C GLN A 323 -0.90 -25.71 -3.50
N ASN A 324 -2.11 -26.04 -3.02
CA ASN A 324 -3.33 -25.41 -3.52
C ASN A 324 -3.39 -23.93 -3.14
N VAL A 325 -4.05 -23.12 -3.96
CA VAL A 325 -4.35 -21.74 -3.60
C VAL A 325 -5.31 -21.69 -2.40
N PRO A 326 -5.25 -20.66 -1.56
CA PRO A 326 -6.18 -20.53 -0.44
C PRO A 326 -7.63 -20.50 -0.91
N VAL A 327 -8.48 -21.19 -0.16
CA VAL A 327 -9.91 -21.35 -0.49
C VAL A 327 -10.78 -20.28 0.17
N VAL A 328 -11.94 -20.02 -0.43
CA VAL A 328 -13.04 -19.25 0.15
C VAL A 328 -14.16 -20.19 0.52
N ALA A 329 -14.48 -20.29 1.81
CA ALA A 329 -15.65 -21.00 2.27
C ALA A 329 -16.69 -20.03 2.87
N THR A 330 -17.95 -20.45 2.99
CA THR A 330 -19.03 -19.63 3.50
C THR A 330 -20.02 -20.43 4.35
N ALA A 331 -20.61 -19.76 5.36
CA ALA A 331 -21.74 -20.27 6.14
C ALA A 331 -23.09 -20.05 5.46
N LEU A 332 -23.15 -19.27 4.38
CA LEU A 332 -24.35 -19.01 3.60
C LEU A 332 -24.84 -20.26 2.88
N SER A 333 -26.14 -20.33 2.57
CA SER A 333 -26.69 -21.42 1.78
C SER A 333 -26.41 -21.22 0.27
N PRO A 334 -26.48 -22.29 -0.56
CA PRO A 334 -26.37 -22.13 -2.00
C PRO A 334 -27.40 -21.16 -2.61
N ALA A 335 -28.58 -21.02 -1.99
CA ALA A 335 -29.61 -20.09 -2.43
C ALA A 335 -29.19 -18.62 -2.20
N ASP A 336 -28.56 -18.32 -1.07
CA ASP A 336 -28.10 -16.96 -0.72
C ASP A 336 -27.04 -16.44 -1.70
N VAL A 337 -26.17 -17.34 -2.19
CA VAL A 337 -25.10 -17.00 -3.12
C VAL A 337 -25.45 -17.24 -4.59
N ALA A 338 -26.72 -17.55 -4.90
CA ALA A 338 -27.12 -17.93 -6.27
C ALA A 338 -26.90 -16.79 -7.29
N ALA A 339 -27.06 -15.54 -6.87
CA ALA A 339 -26.98 -14.36 -7.75
C ALA A 339 -25.55 -13.80 -7.92
N ILE A 340 -24.58 -14.15 -7.06
CA ILE A 340 -23.23 -13.59 -7.17
C ILE A 340 -22.42 -14.26 -8.29
N ALA A 341 -21.55 -13.47 -8.93
CA ALA A 341 -20.78 -13.93 -10.09
C ALA A 341 -19.69 -14.97 -9.75
N THR A 342 -19.02 -14.80 -8.61
CA THR A 342 -17.96 -15.72 -8.15
C THR A 342 -18.46 -16.52 -6.97
N LYS A 343 -18.59 -17.84 -7.15
CA LYS A 343 -19.09 -18.75 -6.10
C LYS A 343 -17.99 -19.06 -5.10
N PRO A 344 -18.33 -19.31 -3.81
CA PRO A 344 -17.38 -19.85 -2.86
C PRO A 344 -16.89 -21.24 -3.33
N ASP A 345 -15.71 -21.63 -2.88
CA ASP A 345 -15.17 -22.96 -3.18
C ASP A 345 -15.91 -24.04 -2.37
N PHE A 346 -16.32 -23.70 -1.14
CA PHE A 346 -17.02 -24.61 -0.23
C PHE A 346 -18.12 -23.89 0.54
N PHE A 347 -19.19 -24.63 0.83
CA PHE A 347 -20.08 -24.33 1.94
C PHE A 347 -19.57 -25.02 3.20
N LEU A 348 -19.81 -24.45 4.38
CA LEU A 348 -19.36 -25.09 5.62
C LEU A 348 -19.94 -26.49 5.82
N SER A 349 -21.07 -26.81 5.15
CA SER A 349 -21.67 -28.16 5.14
C SER A 349 -20.89 -29.19 4.31
N ASP A 350 -20.01 -28.75 3.40
CA ASP A 350 -19.37 -29.63 2.41
C ASP A 350 -18.12 -30.34 2.93
N VAL A 351 -17.55 -29.86 4.02
CA VAL A 351 -16.29 -30.33 4.57
C VAL A 351 -16.47 -30.72 6.04
N ASN A 352 -15.83 -31.79 6.45
CA ASN A 352 -15.76 -32.15 7.87
C ASN A 352 -14.72 -31.29 8.60
N TRP A 353 -15.12 -30.06 8.92
CA TRP A 353 -14.27 -29.13 9.63
C TRP A 353 -14.05 -29.54 11.08
N LYS A 354 -12.79 -29.46 11.52
CA LYS A 354 -12.49 -29.53 12.94
C LYS A 354 -12.50 -28.10 13.49
N ALA A 355 -13.61 -27.71 14.10
CA ALA A 355 -13.76 -26.38 14.71
C ALA A 355 -12.84 -26.25 15.93
N VAL A 356 -12.07 -25.17 15.98
CA VAL A 356 -11.09 -24.88 17.02
C VAL A 356 -11.14 -23.40 17.37
N ASP A 357 -11.09 -23.08 18.65
CA ASP A 357 -10.84 -21.70 19.11
C ASP A 357 -9.34 -21.48 19.31
N ALA A 358 -8.82 -20.32 18.91
CA ALA A 358 -7.38 -20.03 19.02
C ALA A 358 -6.86 -19.97 20.47
N SER A 359 -7.75 -19.73 21.44
CA SER A 359 -7.44 -19.81 22.88
C SER A 359 -7.24 -21.25 23.37
N ASP A 360 -7.64 -22.26 22.59
CA ASP A 360 -7.53 -23.65 22.96
C ASP A 360 -6.05 -24.08 23.03
N LYS A 361 -5.71 -24.77 24.11
CA LYS A 361 -4.37 -25.30 24.36
C LYS A 361 -4.24 -26.76 23.92
N SER A 362 -5.28 -27.35 23.32
CA SER A 362 -5.24 -28.72 22.84
C SER A 362 -4.10 -28.93 21.85
N GLU A 363 -3.44 -30.05 21.96
CA GLU A 363 -2.38 -30.55 21.10
C GLU A 363 -2.85 -31.89 20.50
N GLY A 364 -2.36 -32.25 19.32
CA GLY A 364 -2.66 -33.55 18.73
C GLY A 364 -3.72 -33.53 17.66
N PHE A 365 -3.69 -32.51 16.80
CA PHE A 365 -4.43 -32.51 15.55
C PHE A 365 -3.78 -33.48 14.55
N SER A 366 -4.59 -34.23 13.81
CA SER A 366 -4.10 -35.06 12.71
C SER A 366 -3.70 -34.16 11.54
N ASP A 367 -2.67 -34.54 10.81
CA ASP A 367 -2.27 -33.87 9.58
C ASP A 367 -3.34 -33.97 8.47
N ASP A 368 -4.33 -34.85 8.62
CA ASP A 368 -5.48 -35.01 7.73
C ASP A 368 -6.72 -34.22 8.19
N ASP A 369 -6.65 -33.56 9.36
CA ASP A 369 -7.72 -32.66 9.80
C ASP A 369 -7.70 -31.37 8.96
N VAL A 370 -8.88 -30.78 8.71
CA VAL A 370 -9.00 -29.41 8.21
C VAL A 370 -9.49 -28.55 9.37
N LEU A 371 -8.64 -27.68 9.88
CA LEU A 371 -8.96 -26.85 11.05
C LEU A 371 -9.76 -25.62 10.61
N LEU A 372 -10.94 -25.42 11.20
CA LEU A 372 -11.71 -24.17 11.09
C LEU A 372 -11.45 -23.36 12.37
N LEU A 373 -10.53 -22.41 12.26
CA LEU A 373 -10.00 -21.66 13.41
C LEU A 373 -10.77 -20.35 13.59
N THR A 374 -11.19 -20.09 14.83
CA THR A 374 -11.84 -18.84 15.26
C THR A 374 -11.07 -18.21 16.41
N SER A 375 -11.30 -16.93 16.67
CA SER A 375 -10.83 -16.22 17.85
C SER A 375 -11.88 -15.23 18.34
N HIS A 376 -12.01 -15.12 19.66
CA HIS A 376 -12.85 -14.13 20.34
C HIS A 376 -12.01 -13.09 21.12
N HIS A 377 -10.71 -13.08 20.87
CA HIS A 377 -9.79 -12.15 21.52
C HIS A 377 -9.91 -10.74 20.95
N ALA A 378 -9.63 -9.71 21.76
CA ALA A 378 -9.64 -8.31 21.29
C ALA A 378 -8.59 -8.03 20.21
N ASN A 379 -7.50 -8.83 20.15
CA ASN A 379 -6.57 -8.89 19.02
C ASN A 379 -6.64 -10.29 18.37
N PRO A 380 -7.64 -10.55 17.51
CA PRO A 380 -7.88 -11.87 16.97
C PRO A 380 -6.73 -12.35 16.07
N VAL A 381 -6.12 -11.45 15.30
CA VAL A 381 -4.97 -11.78 14.43
C VAL A 381 -3.81 -12.31 15.26
N GLY A 382 -3.43 -11.63 16.34
CA GLY A 382 -2.31 -12.08 17.18
C GLY A 382 -2.58 -13.41 17.87
N GLU A 383 -3.82 -13.67 18.33
CA GLU A 383 -4.17 -14.96 18.95
C GLU A 383 -4.16 -16.11 17.93
N ILE A 384 -4.70 -15.88 16.73
CA ILE A 384 -4.66 -16.83 15.62
C ILE A 384 -3.22 -17.13 15.20
N GLU A 385 -2.39 -16.11 15.07
CA GLU A 385 -0.96 -16.28 14.74
C GLU A 385 -0.25 -17.11 15.80
N ALA A 386 -0.45 -16.81 17.10
CA ALA A 386 0.15 -17.57 18.20
C ALA A 386 -0.24 -19.05 18.15
N PHE A 387 -1.52 -19.34 17.86
CA PHE A 387 -1.99 -20.71 17.69
C PHE A 387 -1.31 -21.41 16.51
N ILE A 388 -1.28 -20.78 15.33
CA ILE A 388 -0.71 -21.38 14.12
C ILE A 388 0.80 -21.59 14.26
N HIS A 389 1.53 -20.66 14.87
CA HIS A 389 2.97 -20.81 15.11
C HIS A 389 3.27 -21.95 16.08
N ARG A 390 2.41 -22.16 17.10
CA ARG A 390 2.50 -23.34 17.99
C ARG A 390 2.28 -24.64 17.21
N LEU A 391 1.27 -24.70 16.33
CA LEU A 391 1.07 -25.85 15.44
C LEU A 391 2.29 -26.13 14.59
N TRP A 392 2.89 -25.08 14.01
CA TRP A 392 4.06 -25.20 13.15
C TRP A 392 5.27 -25.76 13.90
N ASP A 393 5.57 -25.23 15.09
CA ASP A 393 6.69 -25.72 15.92
C ASP A 393 6.48 -27.17 16.41
N ASN A 394 5.23 -27.57 16.60
CA ASN A 394 4.87 -28.96 16.95
C ASN A 394 4.87 -29.90 15.72
N GLY A 395 5.21 -29.39 14.52
CA GLY A 395 5.30 -30.18 13.29
C GLY A 395 3.94 -30.56 12.67
N CYS A 396 2.82 -30.01 13.17
CA CYS A 396 1.48 -30.26 12.63
C CYS A 396 1.33 -29.64 11.22
N LYS A 397 0.91 -30.45 10.27
CA LYS A 397 0.70 -30.06 8.85
C LYS A 397 -0.77 -29.93 8.46
N ALA A 398 -1.68 -29.99 9.42
CA ALA A 398 -3.10 -29.77 9.17
C ALA A 398 -3.33 -28.40 8.50
N PRO A 399 -4.05 -28.29 7.38
CA PRO A 399 -4.43 -27.02 6.80
C PRO A 399 -5.36 -26.24 7.72
N VAL A 400 -5.21 -24.91 7.71
CA VAL A 400 -5.97 -23.99 8.56
C VAL A 400 -6.79 -23.04 7.71
N VAL A 401 -8.10 -23.04 7.93
CA VAL A 401 -9.04 -22.06 7.39
C VAL A 401 -9.52 -21.19 8.56
N VAL A 402 -9.41 -19.89 8.42
CA VAL A 402 -9.79 -18.94 9.50
C VAL A 402 -11.18 -18.40 9.24
N ARG A 403 -12.01 -18.40 10.27
CA ARG A 403 -13.35 -17.82 10.25
C ARG A 403 -13.41 -16.59 11.16
N MET A 404 -13.83 -15.45 10.61
CA MET A 404 -14.08 -14.22 11.36
C MET A 404 -15.44 -13.63 10.98
N SER A 405 -16.11 -13.02 11.96
CA SER A 405 -17.41 -12.37 11.81
C SER A 405 -17.32 -10.89 12.13
N TYR A 406 -17.97 -10.07 11.32
CA TYR A 406 -18.04 -8.62 11.45
C TYR A 406 -19.51 -8.20 11.50
N ASP A 407 -19.91 -7.55 12.60
CA ASP A 407 -21.31 -7.15 12.87
C ASP A 407 -21.66 -5.79 12.26
N ASP A 408 -20.79 -5.26 11.40
CA ASP A 408 -20.98 -3.98 10.73
C ASP A 408 -22.07 -4.09 9.64
N ALA A 409 -22.97 -3.11 9.58
CA ALA A 409 -23.95 -3.00 8.50
C ALA A 409 -23.43 -2.17 7.31
N ASN A 410 -22.29 -1.52 7.46
CA ASN A 410 -21.66 -0.71 6.42
C ASN A 410 -20.61 -1.55 5.67
N GLU A 411 -20.73 -1.60 4.35
CA GLU A 411 -19.84 -2.38 3.48
C GLU A 411 -18.36 -1.95 3.62
N GLU A 412 -18.10 -0.65 3.68
CA GLU A 412 -16.74 -0.11 3.81
C GLU A 412 -16.09 -0.55 5.13
N ASP A 413 -16.85 -0.61 6.24
CA ASP A 413 -16.33 -1.08 7.53
C ASP A 413 -15.92 -2.55 7.45
N VAL A 414 -16.73 -3.41 6.83
CA VAL A 414 -16.41 -4.83 6.63
C VAL A 414 -15.20 -4.99 5.72
N GLN A 415 -15.14 -4.27 4.59
CA GLN A 415 -14.02 -4.31 3.65
C GLN A 415 -12.69 -3.94 4.32
N VAL A 416 -12.70 -2.89 5.14
CA VAL A 416 -11.51 -2.38 5.82
C VAL A 416 -11.07 -3.33 6.93
N LYS A 417 -11.98 -3.75 7.81
CA LYS A 417 -11.67 -4.63 8.94
C LYS A 417 -11.23 -6.01 8.49
N ALA A 418 -12.03 -6.64 7.63
CA ALA A 418 -11.71 -7.97 7.09
C ALA A 418 -10.43 -7.94 6.22
N GLY A 419 -10.26 -6.88 5.42
CA GLY A 419 -9.03 -6.67 4.63
C GLY A 419 -7.79 -6.60 5.51
N ALA A 420 -7.85 -5.90 6.65
CA ALA A 420 -6.73 -5.80 7.58
C ALA A 420 -6.42 -7.15 8.26
N ASP A 421 -7.43 -7.84 8.78
CA ASP A 421 -7.25 -9.06 9.55
C ASP A 421 -6.82 -10.26 8.70
N PHE A 422 -7.62 -10.60 7.71
CA PHE A 422 -7.28 -11.69 6.79
C PHE A 422 -6.04 -11.36 5.96
N GLY A 423 -5.86 -10.07 5.60
CA GLY A 423 -4.68 -9.60 4.90
C GLY A 423 -3.39 -9.91 5.64
N ALA A 424 -3.34 -9.62 6.94
CA ALA A 424 -2.18 -9.93 7.79
C ALA A 424 -1.88 -11.44 7.80
N LEU A 425 -2.88 -12.28 8.05
CA LEU A 425 -2.70 -13.74 8.08
C LEU A 425 -2.25 -14.31 6.73
N LEU A 426 -2.81 -13.80 5.63
CA LEU A 426 -2.47 -14.23 4.28
C LEU A 426 -1.08 -13.77 3.86
N LEU A 427 -0.71 -12.51 4.12
CA LEU A 427 0.63 -11.99 3.81
C LEU A 427 1.70 -12.71 4.64
N ASN A 428 1.38 -13.11 5.88
CA ASN A 428 2.25 -13.91 6.74
C ASN A 428 2.28 -15.40 6.35
N GLY A 429 1.52 -15.81 5.32
CA GLY A 429 1.57 -17.17 4.79
C GLY A 429 1.02 -18.25 5.73
N LEU A 430 0.17 -17.88 6.68
CA LEU A 430 -0.22 -18.75 7.78
C LEU A 430 -1.48 -19.59 7.50
N VAL A 431 -2.34 -19.16 6.57
CA VAL A 431 -3.67 -19.74 6.37
C VAL A 431 -3.87 -20.31 4.97
N ASP A 432 -4.66 -21.36 4.88
CA ASP A 432 -4.99 -22.08 3.66
C ASP A 432 -6.38 -21.73 3.11
N GLY A 433 -7.11 -20.88 3.81
CA GLY A 433 -8.42 -20.37 3.38
C GLY A 433 -9.03 -19.43 4.42
N ILE A 434 -10.14 -18.81 4.00
CA ILE A 434 -10.87 -17.85 4.83
C ILE A 434 -12.38 -18.06 4.74
N VAL A 435 -13.07 -17.74 5.83
CA VAL A 435 -14.52 -17.62 5.95
C VAL A 435 -14.83 -16.26 6.53
N LEU A 436 -15.41 -15.39 5.74
CA LEU A 436 -15.84 -14.07 6.16
C LEU A 436 -17.35 -14.08 6.37
N ASP A 437 -17.77 -13.90 7.60
CA ASP A 437 -19.18 -13.71 7.95
C ASP A 437 -19.48 -12.22 8.15
N ALA A 438 -20.53 -11.73 7.51
CA ALA A 438 -21.00 -10.35 7.66
C ALA A 438 -22.55 -10.33 7.63
N PRO A 439 -23.19 -10.81 8.71
CA PRO A 439 -24.64 -11.07 8.72
C PRO A 439 -25.51 -9.82 8.61
N ASN A 440 -24.94 -8.65 8.96
CA ASN A 440 -25.66 -7.38 8.97
C ASN A 440 -25.49 -6.55 7.69
N LEU A 441 -24.72 -7.04 6.71
CA LEU A 441 -24.64 -6.36 5.41
C LEU A 441 -26.01 -6.37 4.70
N PRO A 442 -26.32 -5.32 3.93
CA PRO A 442 -27.52 -5.27 3.09
C PRO A 442 -27.67 -6.49 2.17
N ASN A 443 -26.54 -6.97 1.63
CA ASN A 443 -26.42 -8.22 0.91
C ASN A 443 -25.23 -9.02 1.51
N ASN A 444 -25.52 -9.98 2.36
CA ASN A 444 -24.49 -10.77 3.03
C ASN A 444 -23.66 -11.64 2.09
N ALA A 445 -24.16 -11.91 0.87
CA ALA A 445 -23.42 -12.65 -0.16
C ALA A 445 -22.18 -11.87 -0.68
N ASP A 446 -22.13 -10.54 -0.51
CA ASP A 446 -20.99 -9.72 -0.91
C ASP A 446 -19.73 -10.06 -0.09
N ALA A 447 -19.89 -10.63 1.12
CA ALA A 447 -18.78 -11.16 1.92
C ALA A 447 -17.94 -12.20 1.16
N VAL A 448 -18.55 -12.97 0.25
CA VAL A 448 -17.84 -13.91 -0.62
C VAL A 448 -16.97 -13.17 -1.64
N ALA A 449 -17.49 -12.11 -2.25
CA ALA A 449 -16.74 -11.28 -3.19
C ALA A 449 -15.57 -10.57 -2.49
N TYR A 450 -15.81 -10.03 -1.29
CA TYR A 450 -14.76 -9.41 -0.46
C TYR A 450 -13.66 -10.42 -0.10
N SER A 451 -14.02 -11.66 0.21
CA SER A 451 -13.05 -12.74 0.48
C SER A 451 -12.11 -12.96 -0.71
N PHE A 452 -12.63 -13.07 -1.92
CA PHE A 452 -11.81 -13.17 -3.14
C PHE A 452 -10.99 -11.92 -3.40
N GLY A 453 -11.53 -10.73 -3.14
CA GLY A 453 -10.82 -9.45 -3.20
C GLY A 453 -9.62 -9.42 -2.25
N ILE A 454 -9.79 -9.91 -1.01
CA ILE A 454 -8.72 -10.00 -0.01
C ILE A 454 -7.62 -10.98 -0.46
N LEU A 455 -7.99 -12.16 -0.96
CA LEU A 455 -7.01 -13.13 -1.50
C LEU A 455 -6.21 -12.53 -2.66
N GLN A 456 -6.87 -11.77 -3.54
CA GLN A 456 -6.22 -11.12 -4.68
C GLN A 456 -5.31 -9.97 -4.22
N ALA A 457 -5.76 -9.15 -3.27
CA ALA A 457 -4.97 -8.07 -2.69
C ALA A 457 -3.72 -8.59 -1.95
N ALA A 458 -3.83 -9.75 -1.29
CA ALA A 458 -2.72 -10.46 -0.65
C ALA A 458 -1.85 -11.26 -1.63
N ARG A 459 -2.10 -11.21 -2.94
CA ARG A 459 -1.38 -11.97 -3.98
C ARG A 459 -1.41 -13.49 -3.78
N ARG A 460 -2.43 -14.02 -3.13
CA ARG A 460 -2.55 -15.46 -2.88
C ARG A 460 -3.41 -16.17 -3.91
N ARG A 461 -4.33 -15.45 -4.56
CA ARG A 461 -5.20 -15.99 -5.60
C ARG A 461 -5.75 -14.86 -6.48
N THR A 462 -5.74 -15.04 -7.80
CA THR A 462 -6.31 -14.08 -8.76
C THR A 462 -7.60 -14.64 -9.34
N THR A 463 -8.70 -13.89 -9.23
CA THR A 463 -10.03 -14.33 -9.67
C THR A 463 -10.71 -13.34 -10.60
N LYS A 464 -10.24 -12.10 -10.68
CA LYS A 464 -10.78 -11.03 -11.54
C LYS A 464 -9.64 -10.26 -12.24
N THR A 465 -9.97 -9.42 -13.20
CA THR A 465 -9.02 -8.45 -13.77
C THR A 465 -8.51 -7.54 -12.66
N GLU A 466 -7.21 -7.29 -12.62
CA GLU A 466 -6.63 -6.34 -11.68
C GLU A 466 -6.38 -4.99 -12.35
N TYR A 467 -6.84 -3.93 -11.71
CA TYR A 467 -6.59 -2.56 -12.14
C TYR A 467 -5.59 -1.88 -11.21
N ILE A 468 -4.47 -1.46 -11.78
CA ILE A 468 -3.44 -0.70 -11.09
C ILE A 468 -3.64 0.75 -11.51
N SER A 469 -4.53 1.48 -10.81
CA SER A 469 -4.90 2.84 -11.18
C SER A 469 -4.46 3.86 -10.13
N CYS A 470 -3.86 4.97 -10.59
CA CYS A 470 -3.37 6.01 -9.70
C CYS A 470 -4.52 6.87 -9.15
N PRO A 471 -4.33 7.48 -7.95
CA PRO A 471 -5.38 8.26 -7.29
C PRO A 471 -5.57 9.68 -7.87
N SER A 472 -5.00 10.00 -9.00
CA SER A 472 -4.86 11.37 -9.50
C SER A 472 -3.96 12.27 -8.63
N CYS A 473 -3.46 13.32 -9.24
CA CYS A 473 -2.74 14.41 -8.58
C CYS A 473 -2.65 15.59 -9.57
N GLY A 474 -2.07 16.72 -9.17
CA GLY A 474 -1.89 17.90 -10.04
C GLY A 474 -1.05 17.66 -11.31
N ARG A 475 -0.55 16.44 -11.53
CA ARG A 475 0.14 16.01 -12.77
C ARG A 475 -0.75 15.24 -13.76
N THR A 476 -1.98 14.92 -13.38
CA THR A 476 -2.92 14.14 -14.21
C THR A 476 -3.29 14.94 -15.46
N LEU A 477 -3.23 14.29 -16.62
CA LEU A 477 -3.32 14.94 -17.94
C LEU A 477 -4.67 14.74 -18.64
N TYR A 478 -5.58 13.96 -18.05
CA TYR A 478 -6.89 13.62 -18.59
C TYR A 478 -7.86 13.24 -17.46
N ASP A 479 -9.15 13.06 -17.78
CA ASP A 479 -10.14 12.57 -16.81
C ASP A 479 -9.87 11.10 -16.48
N LEU A 480 -9.07 10.88 -15.44
CA LEU A 480 -8.64 9.55 -15.02
C LEU A 480 -9.79 8.71 -14.48
N GLN A 481 -10.68 9.30 -13.67
CA GLN A 481 -11.79 8.57 -13.05
C GLN A 481 -12.76 8.04 -14.10
N HIS A 482 -13.04 8.86 -15.14
CA HIS A 482 -13.86 8.44 -16.27
C HIS A 482 -13.19 7.29 -17.05
N ALA A 483 -11.91 7.43 -17.38
CA ALA A 483 -11.16 6.38 -18.09
C ALA A 483 -11.09 5.06 -17.31
N VAL A 484 -10.92 5.10 -15.97
CA VAL A 484 -10.95 3.90 -15.12
C VAL A 484 -12.30 3.19 -15.27
N LYS A 485 -13.42 3.92 -15.20
CA LYS A 485 -14.76 3.35 -15.33
C LYS A 485 -14.98 2.70 -16.70
N GLU A 486 -14.60 3.37 -17.77
CA GLU A 486 -14.74 2.86 -19.15
C GLU A 486 -13.88 1.61 -19.38
N ILE A 487 -12.60 1.65 -18.98
CA ILE A 487 -11.70 0.50 -19.12
C ILE A 487 -12.21 -0.69 -18.31
N LYS A 488 -12.65 -0.48 -17.06
CA LYS A 488 -13.24 -1.53 -16.23
C LYS A 488 -14.49 -2.13 -16.88
N ALA A 489 -15.40 -1.31 -17.37
CA ALA A 489 -16.62 -1.78 -18.04
C ALA A 489 -16.30 -2.66 -19.25
N ALA A 490 -15.26 -2.30 -20.01
CA ALA A 490 -14.87 -3.04 -21.22
C ALA A 490 -14.04 -4.30 -20.96
N THR A 491 -13.31 -4.41 -19.83
CA THR A 491 -12.27 -5.43 -19.64
C THR A 491 -12.43 -6.28 -18.37
N SER A 492 -13.47 -6.05 -17.54
CA SER A 492 -13.66 -6.76 -16.25
C SER A 492 -13.79 -8.27 -16.38
N HIS A 493 -14.15 -8.77 -17.56
CA HIS A 493 -14.27 -10.21 -17.88
C HIS A 493 -12.92 -10.90 -18.16
N LEU A 494 -11.83 -10.13 -18.34
CA LEU A 494 -10.49 -10.63 -18.66
C LEU A 494 -9.76 -11.10 -17.40
N LYS A 495 -10.24 -12.16 -16.79
CA LYS A 495 -9.72 -12.69 -15.53
C LYS A 495 -8.22 -13.00 -15.62
N GLY A 496 -7.47 -12.53 -14.63
CA GLY A 496 -6.03 -12.75 -14.53
C GLY A 496 -5.16 -11.67 -15.18
N LEU A 497 -5.72 -10.84 -16.06
CA LEU A 497 -4.99 -9.70 -16.62
C LEU A 497 -4.84 -8.57 -15.59
N LYS A 498 -3.73 -7.85 -15.70
CA LYS A 498 -3.43 -6.64 -14.93
C LYS A 498 -3.34 -5.45 -15.89
N ILE A 499 -4.16 -4.45 -15.68
CA ILE A 499 -4.22 -3.25 -16.52
C ILE A 499 -3.81 -2.03 -15.68
N GLY A 500 -2.72 -1.38 -16.08
CA GLY A 500 -2.25 -0.14 -15.47
C GLY A 500 -2.95 1.08 -16.07
N ILE A 501 -3.51 1.98 -15.24
CA ILE A 501 -4.18 3.21 -15.68
C ILE A 501 -3.56 4.38 -14.93
N MET A 502 -2.70 5.15 -15.63
CA MET A 502 -1.84 6.16 -15.00
C MET A 502 -2.10 7.54 -15.54
N GLY A 503 -2.33 8.50 -14.67
CA GLY A 503 -2.61 9.90 -15.03
C GLY A 503 -1.46 10.63 -15.73
N CYS A 504 -0.21 10.19 -15.52
CA CYS A 504 0.98 10.82 -16.13
C CYS A 504 2.17 9.86 -16.22
N ILE A 505 3.18 10.26 -17.00
CA ILE A 505 4.41 9.47 -17.22
C ILE A 505 5.40 9.50 -16.04
N VAL A 506 5.23 10.41 -15.07
CA VAL A 506 6.25 10.67 -14.03
C VAL A 506 6.60 9.42 -13.24
N ASN A 507 5.60 8.73 -12.71
CA ASN A 507 5.78 7.44 -12.00
C ASN A 507 5.10 6.28 -12.74
N GLY A 508 4.17 6.60 -13.66
CA GLY A 508 3.28 5.62 -14.28
C GLY A 508 3.96 4.34 -14.77
N PRO A 509 4.96 4.43 -15.67
CA PRO A 509 5.62 3.22 -16.19
C PRO A 509 6.33 2.38 -15.14
N GLY A 510 6.81 3.00 -14.06
CA GLY A 510 7.44 2.29 -12.94
C GLY A 510 6.42 1.60 -12.03
N GLU A 511 5.36 2.33 -11.65
CA GLU A 511 4.35 1.86 -10.70
C GLU A 511 3.41 0.80 -11.31
N MET A 512 3.28 0.76 -12.64
CA MET A 512 2.58 -0.30 -13.37
C MET A 512 3.53 -1.41 -13.89
N ALA A 513 4.74 -1.53 -13.34
CA ALA A 513 5.75 -2.50 -13.83
C ALA A 513 5.25 -3.97 -13.82
N ASP A 514 4.27 -4.28 -12.97
CA ASP A 514 3.62 -5.59 -12.89
C ASP A 514 2.38 -5.71 -13.81
N ALA A 515 1.99 -4.65 -14.53
CA ALA A 515 0.85 -4.68 -15.43
C ALA A 515 1.18 -5.37 -16.75
N ASP A 516 0.22 -6.12 -17.29
CA ASP A 516 0.32 -6.72 -18.61
C ASP A 516 0.11 -5.68 -19.71
N TYR A 517 -0.80 -4.73 -19.46
CA TYR A 517 -1.11 -3.61 -20.33
C TYR A 517 -1.16 -2.30 -19.56
N GLY A 518 -0.81 -1.19 -20.23
CA GLY A 518 -0.80 0.13 -19.62
C GLY A 518 -1.47 1.19 -20.47
N TYR A 519 -2.23 2.07 -19.79
CA TYR A 519 -2.87 3.26 -20.33
C TYR A 519 -2.32 4.46 -19.55
N VAL A 520 -1.41 5.23 -20.14
CA VAL A 520 -0.60 6.23 -19.42
C VAL A 520 -0.73 7.61 -20.06
N GLY A 521 -1.11 8.62 -19.27
CA GLY A 521 -1.17 10.01 -19.74
C GLY A 521 0.17 10.50 -20.27
N ALA A 522 0.18 10.98 -21.53
CA ALA A 522 1.38 11.44 -22.23
C ALA A 522 1.41 12.96 -22.43
N ALA A 523 0.26 13.55 -22.74
CA ALA A 523 0.03 14.99 -22.85
C ALA A 523 -1.46 15.27 -22.59
N VAL A 524 -1.85 16.53 -22.51
CA VAL A 524 -3.27 16.90 -22.33
C VAL A 524 -4.12 16.27 -23.44
N GLY A 525 -5.11 15.45 -23.04
CA GLY A 525 -5.99 14.72 -23.96
C GLY A 525 -5.32 13.61 -24.78
N LYS A 526 -4.09 13.19 -24.43
CA LYS A 526 -3.34 12.12 -25.10
C LYS A 526 -2.76 11.13 -24.10
N VAL A 527 -2.76 9.87 -24.50
CA VAL A 527 -2.20 8.76 -23.71
C VAL A 527 -1.21 7.95 -24.55
N SER A 528 -0.37 7.19 -23.88
CA SER A 528 0.49 6.16 -24.50
C SER A 528 0.06 4.80 -23.99
N LEU A 529 0.08 3.80 -24.88
CA LEU A 529 -0.28 2.43 -24.59
C LEU A 529 0.98 1.57 -24.43
N TYR A 530 0.93 0.68 -23.46
CA TYR A 530 2.04 -0.20 -23.09
C TYR A 530 1.64 -1.67 -23.13
N LYS A 531 2.59 -2.52 -23.52
CA LYS A 531 2.59 -3.97 -23.25
C LYS A 531 3.71 -4.25 -22.25
N GLY A 532 3.36 -4.64 -21.03
CA GLY A 532 4.34 -4.70 -19.95
C GLY A 532 5.06 -3.35 -19.77
N LYS A 533 6.38 -3.36 -19.89
CA LYS A 533 7.23 -2.15 -19.76
C LYS A 533 7.48 -1.42 -21.09
N GLU A 534 7.07 -1.98 -22.22
CA GLU A 534 7.31 -1.43 -23.55
C GLU A 534 6.17 -0.48 -23.97
N CYS A 535 6.53 0.73 -24.38
CA CYS A 535 5.59 1.68 -24.97
C CYS A 535 5.34 1.31 -26.44
N VAL A 536 4.18 0.74 -26.72
CA VAL A 536 3.81 0.22 -28.04
C VAL A 536 3.24 1.32 -28.92
N GLU A 537 2.42 2.21 -28.34
CA GLU A 537 1.79 3.30 -29.08
C GLU A 537 1.87 4.61 -28.28
N ARG A 538 2.24 5.70 -28.95
CA ARG A 538 2.47 7.00 -28.31
C ARG A 538 1.47 8.05 -28.75
N ASN A 539 1.08 8.92 -27.82
CA ASN A 539 0.27 10.10 -28.08
C ASN A 539 -1.08 9.79 -28.78
N VAL A 540 -1.70 8.68 -28.41
CA VAL A 540 -3.03 8.29 -28.88
C VAL A 540 -4.05 9.30 -28.33
N PRO A 541 -4.94 9.87 -29.15
CA PRO A 541 -6.03 10.70 -28.65
C PRO A 541 -6.92 9.93 -27.68
N GLN A 542 -7.34 10.57 -26.59
CA GLN A 542 -8.08 9.91 -25.51
C GLN A 542 -9.40 9.28 -25.98
N ASP A 543 -10.09 9.92 -26.93
CA ASP A 543 -11.37 9.49 -27.49
C ASP A 543 -11.33 8.14 -28.23
N VAL A 544 -10.18 7.72 -28.73
CA VAL A 544 -9.98 6.43 -29.42
C VAL A 544 -9.10 5.45 -28.62
N ALA A 545 -8.50 5.89 -27.54
CA ALA A 545 -7.47 5.14 -26.83
C ALA A 545 -7.99 3.84 -26.18
N LEU A 546 -9.24 3.80 -25.74
CA LEU A 546 -9.85 2.56 -25.23
C LEU A 546 -9.96 1.51 -26.34
N THR A 547 -10.38 1.89 -27.54
CA THR A 547 -10.44 0.99 -28.70
C THR A 547 -9.06 0.43 -29.01
N HIS A 548 -8.04 1.29 -29.07
CA HIS A 548 -6.65 0.87 -29.32
C HIS A 548 -6.11 -0.06 -28.22
N LEU A 549 -6.47 0.18 -26.95
CA LEU A 549 -6.12 -0.74 -25.85
C LEU A 549 -6.75 -2.12 -26.04
N ILE A 550 -8.02 -2.18 -26.40
CA ILE A 550 -8.74 -3.43 -26.68
C ILE A 550 -8.10 -4.16 -27.86
N ASP A 551 -7.78 -3.45 -28.94
CA ASP A 551 -7.13 -4.01 -30.12
C ASP A 551 -5.73 -4.54 -29.78
N LEU A 552 -4.98 -3.83 -28.92
CA LEU A 552 -3.69 -4.28 -28.42
C LEU A 552 -3.82 -5.59 -27.62
N ILE A 553 -4.83 -5.70 -26.74
CA ILE A 553 -5.10 -6.92 -25.98
C ILE A 553 -5.48 -8.07 -26.92
N LYS A 554 -6.33 -7.82 -27.93
CA LYS A 554 -6.72 -8.80 -28.96
C LYS A 554 -5.53 -9.27 -29.79
N ALA A 555 -4.69 -8.36 -30.22
CA ALA A 555 -3.51 -8.65 -31.03
C ALA A 555 -2.49 -9.55 -30.32
N ASN A 556 -2.46 -9.51 -28.97
CA ASN A 556 -1.60 -10.35 -28.15
C ASN A 556 -2.26 -11.69 -27.73
N GLY A 557 -3.53 -11.95 -28.12
CA GLY A 557 -4.24 -13.20 -27.82
C GLY A 557 -4.78 -13.28 -26.39
N ASP A 558 -4.77 -12.17 -25.64
CA ASP A 558 -5.21 -12.11 -24.24
C ASP A 558 -6.69 -11.69 -24.09
N TRP A 559 -7.39 -11.51 -25.21
CA TRP A 559 -8.82 -11.18 -25.23
C TRP A 559 -9.68 -12.42 -25.23
N THR A 560 -10.69 -12.43 -24.40
CA THR A 560 -11.80 -13.39 -24.44
C THR A 560 -13.10 -12.62 -24.59
N GLU A 561 -14.08 -13.14 -25.36
CA GLU A 561 -15.36 -12.45 -25.48
C GLU A 561 -16.13 -12.53 -24.15
N PRO A 562 -16.83 -11.43 -23.75
CA PRO A 562 -17.69 -11.45 -22.58
C PRO A 562 -18.71 -12.59 -22.70
N LYS A 563 -18.87 -13.39 -21.64
CA LYS A 563 -19.97 -14.37 -21.58
C LYS A 563 -21.28 -13.58 -21.50
N GLN A 564 -22.17 -13.83 -22.45
CA GLN A 564 -23.53 -13.27 -22.47
C GLN A 564 -24.34 -13.70 -21.25
#